data_54951b8bd94acd89091f56158536c926
#
_entry.id   54951b8bd94acd89091f56158536c926
#
_cell.length_a   1.000
_cell.length_b   1.000
_cell.length_c   1.000
_cell.angle_alpha   90.00
_cell.angle_beta   90.00
_cell.angle_gamma   90.00
#
_symmetry.space_group_name_H-M   'P 1'
#
loop_
_entity.id
_entity.type
_entity.pdbx_description
1 polymer ?
#
loop_
_entity_poly.entity_id
_entity_poly.type
_entity_poly.pdbx_seq_one_letter_code
_entity_poly.pdbx_strand_id
1 'polypeptide(L)'
;DDLLEAGTVGITGVDTRALARRARGGMRVGVFTGEVGPVSELVQTVRATPDGADTLISRASTSEPYRVGEGEPAVAIIDLGLGRELAETVRRSGAPALVLPASATYADVAASGAARVLLSGGPGNPADATTALGLAREIVSARMPVLGFGLGHQILARALGFATEPLLRAHHGANHPVQARESGHVDITSHTHSYTVDFAGSPDVEITHVSLNDGSAEGFVARGKPVAGLQFHPELGAGPSDAHHLLDSFLKDA
;
A
#
# COMPACT_ATOMS: atom_id res chain seq x y z
N ASP A 1 0.79 24.76 0.08
CA ASP A 1 -0.02 25.00 1.29
C ASP A 1 -0.25 23.69 2.06
N ASP A 2 -0.47 22.55 1.43
CA ASP A 2 -0.72 21.25 2.09
C ASP A 2 0.40 20.81 3.07
N LEU A 3 1.68 21.06 2.71
CA LEU A 3 2.80 20.76 3.61
C LEU A 3 2.79 21.63 4.86
N LEU A 4 2.40 22.90 4.70
CA LEU A 4 2.31 23.85 5.82
C LEU A 4 1.17 23.48 6.76
N GLU A 5 0.00 23.13 6.21
CA GLU A 5 -1.18 22.67 6.96
C GLU A 5 -0.89 21.37 7.73
N ALA A 6 -0.13 20.45 7.10
CA ALA A 6 0.29 19.20 7.73
C ALA A 6 1.46 19.37 8.70
N GLY A 7 2.01 20.57 8.87
CA GLY A 7 3.21 20.80 9.69
C GLY A 7 4.46 20.06 9.16
N THR A 8 4.46 19.71 7.87
CA THR A 8 5.54 18.94 7.27
C THR A 8 6.71 19.85 6.89
N VAL A 9 7.90 19.50 7.38
CA VAL A 9 9.12 20.27 7.10
C VAL A 9 9.59 20.00 5.67
N GLY A 10 9.85 21.08 4.92
CA GLY A 10 10.40 21.04 3.58
C GLY A 10 11.79 21.68 3.51
N ILE A 11 12.65 21.20 2.64
CA ILE A 11 13.96 21.78 2.34
C ILE A 11 14.09 22.03 0.84
N THR A 12 14.61 23.20 0.48
CA THR A 12 14.88 23.60 -0.90
C THR A 12 16.35 23.93 -1.09
N GLY A 13 16.81 24.05 -2.34
CA GLY A 13 18.18 24.42 -2.64
C GLY A 13 19.22 23.32 -2.41
N VAL A 14 18.79 22.06 -2.28
CA VAL A 14 19.68 20.90 -2.12
C VAL A 14 19.83 20.13 -3.43
N ASP A 15 21.00 19.49 -3.65
CA ASP A 15 21.20 18.57 -4.77
C ASP A 15 20.46 17.23 -4.48
N THR A 16 19.19 17.20 -4.87
CA THR A 16 18.31 16.00 -4.70
C THR A 16 18.85 14.78 -5.44
N ARG A 17 19.55 14.98 -6.58
CA ARG A 17 20.14 13.87 -7.33
C ARG A 17 21.35 13.25 -6.59
N ALA A 18 22.16 14.07 -5.93
CA ALA A 18 23.25 13.57 -5.08
C ALA A 18 22.70 12.81 -3.87
N LEU A 19 21.62 13.32 -3.25
CA LEU A 19 20.93 12.62 -2.14
C LEU A 19 20.38 11.27 -2.60
N ALA A 20 19.65 11.23 -3.72
CA ALA A 20 19.10 10.00 -4.28
C ALA A 20 20.20 8.96 -4.59
N ARG A 21 21.35 9.39 -5.13
CA ARG A 21 22.50 8.48 -5.38
C ARG A 21 23.06 7.90 -4.08
N ARG A 22 23.15 8.68 -3.01
CA ARG A 22 23.63 8.22 -1.70
C ARG A 22 22.63 7.29 -1.03
N ALA A 23 21.32 7.52 -1.23
CA ALA A 23 20.26 6.71 -0.66
C ALA A 23 20.13 5.30 -1.27
N ARG A 24 20.73 5.02 -2.43
CA ARG A 24 20.64 3.74 -3.14
C ARG A 24 21.07 2.52 -2.30
N GLY A 25 21.94 2.71 -1.32
CA GLY A 25 22.37 1.64 -0.40
C GLY A 25 21.49 1.49 0.84
N GLY A 26 20.36 2.20 0.89
CA GLY A 26 19.52 2.32 2.08
C GLY A 26 20.13 3.31 3.08
N MET A 27 19.38 4.36 3.42
CA MET A 27 19.76 5.29 4.49
C MET A 27 18.53 5.86 5.17
N ARG A 28 18.65 6.16 6.44
CA ARG A 28 17.70 6.99 7.16
C ARG A 28 18.09 8.46 7.01
N VAL A 29 17.13 9.31 6.78
CA VAL A 29 17.32 10.75 6.61
C VAL A 29 16.41 11.50 7.57
N GLY A 30 16.93 12.53 8.22
CA GLY A 30 16.16 13.48 9.02
C GLY A 30 16.33 14.88 8.51
N VAL A 31 15.27 15.68 8.56
CA VAL A 31 15.30 17.12 8.33
C VAL A 31 14.99 17.81 9.66
N PHE A 32 15.85 18.73 10.05
CA PHE A 32 15.72 19.46 11.31
C PHE A 32 15.61 20.97 11.02
N THR A 33 14.82 21.67 11.83
CA THR A 33 14.58 23.12 11.71
C THR A 33 14.89 23.84 13.01
N GLY A 34 15.14 25.15 12.92
CA GLY A 34 15.50 25.98 14.07
C GLY A 34 16.98 25.87 14.45
N GLU A 35 17.29 26.17 15.72
CA GLU A 35 18.64 25.95 16.24
C GLU A 35 18.87 24.46 16.45
N VAL A 36 19.80 23.91 15.71
CA VAL A 36 20.13 22.48 15.73
C VAL A 36 21.41 22.25 16.53
N GLY A 37 21.39 21.18 17.31
CA GLY A 37 22.56 20.73 18.09
C GLY A 37 23.66 20.09 17.23
N PRO A 38 24.67 19.50 17.86
CA PRO A 38 25.75 18.80 17.17
C PRO A 38 25.23 17.68 16.25
N VAL A 39 25.88 17.48 15.11
CA VAL A 39 25.50 16.46 14.10
C VAL A 39 25.40 15.06 14.73
N SER A 40 26.23 14.74 15.73
CA SER A 40 26.18 13.45 16.45
C SER A 40 24.84 13.21 17.13
N GLU A 41 24.26 14.23 17.75
CA GLU A 41 22.96 14.15 18.43
C GLU A 41 21.83 14.02 17.40
N LEU A 42 21.90 14.76 16.29
CA LEU A 42 20.94 14.65 15.20
C LEU A 42 20.93 13.23 14.60
N VAL A 43 22.11 12.65 14.38
CA VAL A 43 22.26 11.27 13.89
C VAL A 43 21.69 10.27 14.90
N GLN A 44 21.90 10.47 16.20
CA GLN A 44 21.30 9.62 17.23
C GLN A 44 19.77 9.71 17.21
N THR A 45 19.20 10.90 17.09
CA THR A 45 17.77 11.12 16.98
C THR A 45 17.18 10.37 15.78
N VAL A 46 17.80 10.47 14.60
CA VAL A 46 17.36 9.75 13.41
C VAL A 46 17.42 8.24 13.61
N ARG A 47 18.46 7.72 14.25
CA ARG A 47 18.61 6.29 14.54
C ARG A 47 17.61 5.78 15.56
N ALA A 48 17.26 6.60 16.54
CA ALA A 48 16.34 6.25 17.62
C ALA A 48 14.86 6.38 17.22
N THR A 49 14.57 7.06 16.09
CA THR A 49 13.19 7.22 15.64
C THR A 49 12.60 5.86 15.24
N PRO A 50 11.45 5.45 15.83
CA PRO A 50 10.80 4.20 15.47
C PRO A 50 10.37 4.20 14.01
N ASP A 51 10.58 3.09 13.32
CA ASP A 51 10.18 2.87 11.92
C ASP A 51 9.54 1.49 11.69
N GLY A 52 9.16 0.79 12.74
CA GLY A 52 8.38 -0.44 12.64
C GLY A 52 7.04 -0.18 11.94
N ALA A 53 6.61 -1.10 11.08
CA ALA A 53 5.42 -0.93 10.25
C ALA A 53 4.16 -0.63 11.06
N ASP A 54 3.91 -1.35 12.15
CA ASP A 54 2.73 -1.09 13.00
C ASP A 54 2.71 0.35 13.55
N THR A 55 3.88 0.91 13.92
CA THR A 55 3.97 2.31 14.37
C THR A 55 3.71 3.29 13.23
N LEU A 56 4.27 3.05 12.05
CA LEU A 56 4.09 3.92 10.88
C LEU A 56 2.65 3.85 10.37
N ILE A 57 2.06 2.67 10.31
CA ILE A 57 0.68 2.45 9.91
C ILE A 57 -0.28 3.16 10.87
N SER A 58 -0.11 2.99 12.19
CA SER A 58 -0.98 3.63 13.18
C SER A 58 -0.96 5.17 13.12
N ARG A 59 0.15 5.75 12.67
CA ARG A 59 0.29 7.20 12.47
C ARG A 59 -0.29 7.69 11.15
N ALA A 60 -0.32 6.83 10.14
CA ALA A 60 -0.82 7.14 8.80
C ALA A 60 -2.32 6.84 8.65
N SER A 61 -2.85 5.92 9.47
CA SER A 61 -4.23 5.49 9.45
C SER A 61 -5.17 6.53 10.11
N THR A 62 -6.43 6.53 9.66
CA THR A 62 -7.48 7.25 10.39
C THR A 62 -7.62 6.74 11.82
N SER A 63 -8.02 7.62 12.74
CA SER A 63 -8.33 7.25 14.14
C SER A 63 -9.76 6.73 14.34
N GLU A 64 -10.67 7.13 13.45
CA GLU A 64 -12.09 6.82 13.55
C GLU A 64 -12.65 6.35 12.20
N PRO A 65 -13.62 5.43 12.19
CA PRO A 65 -14.30 5.03 10.96
C PRO A 65 -15.02 6.20 10.29
N TYR A 66 -14.99 6.25 8.96
CA TYR A 66 -15.79 7.22 8.21
C TYR A 66 -16.32 6.63 6.90
N ARG A 67 -17.43 7.21 6.39
CA ARG A 67 -18.09 6.77 5.16
C ARG A 67 -17.58 7.54 3.94
N VAL A 68 -17.48 6.84 2.81
CA VAL A 68 -17.22 7.42 1.49
C VAL A 68 -18.38 7.03 0.58
N GLY A 69 -19.06 8.02 -0.01
CA GLY A 69 -20.29 7.82 -0.76
C GLY A 69 -21.55 7.71 0.09
N GLU A 70 -22.70 7.56 -0.56
CA GLU A 70 -24.00 7.44 0.09
C GLU A 70 -24.55 6.02 0.03
N GLY A 71 -25.25 5.58 1.06
CA GLY A 71 -25.86 4.24 1.13
C GLY A 71 -25.16 3.30 2.10
N GLU A 72 -25.60 2.02 2.11
CA GLU A 72 -24.95 0.99 2.90
C GLU A 72 -23.60 0.60 2.28
N PRO A 73 -22.56 0.37 3.09
CA PRO A 73 -21.24 0.07 2.57
C PRO A 73 -21.20 -1.23 1.75
N ALA A 74 -20.80 -1.13 0.49
CA ALA A 74 -20.50 -2.27 -0.35
C ALA A 74 -19.06 -2.78 -0.14
N VAL A 75 -18.16 -1.87 0.26
CA VAL A 75 -16.73 -2.14 0.48
C VAL A 75 -16.29 -1.65 1.86
N ALA A 76 -15.60 -2.49 2.62
CA ALA A 76 -14.85 -2.07 3.81
C ALA A 76 -13.40 -1.81 3.41
N ILE A 77 -12.90 -0.62 3.66
CA ILE A 77 -11.50 -0.24 3.36
C ILE A 77 -10.72 -0.22 4.66
N ILE A 78 -9.68 -1.03 4.76
CA ILE A 78 -8.74 -0.98 5.88
C ILE A 78 -7.66 0.04 5.55
N ASP A 79 -7.62 1.10 6.33
CA ASP A 79 -6.70 2.22 6.15
C ASP A 79 -5.31 1.92 6.75
N LEU A 80 -4.39 1.45 5.91
CA LEU A 80 -2.99 1.24 6.28
C LEU A 80 -2.10 2.47 5.99
N GLY A 81 -2.70 3.53 5.47
CA GLY A 81 -2.06 4.75 4.98
C GLY A 81 -2.73 5.20 3.68
N LEU A 82 -4.05 5.28 3.71
CA LEU A 82 -4.91 5.60 2.57
C LEU A 82 -4.58 6.95 1.95
N GLY A 83 -4.23 6.95 0.66
CA GLY A 83 -4.12 8.20 -0.12
C GLY A 83 -5.49 8.81 -0.42
N ARG A 84 -5.55 10.14 -0.52
CA ARG A 84 -6.78 10.87 -0.91
C ARG A 84 -7.34 10.36 -2.24
N GLU A 85 -6.47 9.96 -3.14
CA GLU A 85 -6.78 9.48 -4.48
C GLU A 85 -7.64 8.21 -4.45
N LEU A 86 -7.36 7.28 -3.54
CA LEU A 86 -8.15 6.06 -3.41
C LEU A 86 -9.56 6.36 -2.91
N ALA A 87 -9.70 7.20 -1.90
CA ALA A 87 -11.02 7.64 -1.41
C ALA A 87 -11.83 8.34 -2.51
N GLU A 88 -11.18 9.20 -3.33
CA GLU A 88 -11.80 9.87 -4.45
C GLU A 88 -12.22 8.90 -5.57
N THR A 89 -11.40 7.90 -5.86
CA THR A 89 -11.72 6.86 -6.85
C THR A 89 -12.93 6.03 -6.40
N VAL A 90 -12.96 5.63 -5.14
CA VAL A 90 -14.12 4.93 -4.54
C VAL A 90 -15.37 5.80 -4.62
N ARG A 91 -15.29 7.08 -4.28
CA ARG A 91 -16.41 8.01 -4.39
C ARG A 91 -16.92 8.14 -5.84
N ARG A 92 -16.01 8.18 -6.83
CA ARG A 92 -16.37 8.26 -8.26
C ARG A 92 -16.96 6.98 -8.82
N SER A 93 -16.57 5.82 -8.28
CA SER A 93 -17.15 4.53 -8.71
C SER A 93 -18.62 4.40 -8.36
N GLY A 94 -19.11 5.20 -7.40
CA GLY A 94 -20.45 5.12 -6.86
C GLY A 94 -20.64 3.96 -5.87
N ALA A 95 -19.61 3.18 -5.56
CA ALA A 95 -19.65 2.12 -4.56
C ALA A 95 -19.52 2.74 -3.15
N PRO A 96 -20.55 2.67 -2.29
CA PRO A 96 -20.42 3.17 -0.93
C PRO A 96 -19.37 2.37 -0.16
N ALA A 97 -18.53 3.05 0.61
CA ALA A 97 -17.52 2.38 1.41
C ALA A 97 -17.50 2.86 2.85
N LEU A 98 -17.10 1.99 3.76
CA LEU A 98 -16.72 2.32 5.14
C LEU A 98 -15.20 2.19 5.26
N VAL A 99 -14.53 3.28 5.55
CA VAL A 99 -13.11 3.28 5.88
C VAL A 99 -12.97 2.97 7.36
N LEU A 100 -12.19 1.95 7.67
CA LEU A 100 -11.90 1.47 9.00
C LEU A 100 -10.42 1.72 9.33
N PRO A 101 -10.07 2.06 10.58
CA PRO A 101 -8.68 2.23 10.98
C PRO A 101 -7.91 0.89 10.87
N ALA A 102 -6.59 0.98 10.77
CA ALA A 102 -5.70 -0.18 10.73
C ALA A 102 -5.81 -1.07 12.00
N SER A 103 -6.33 -0.53 13.10
CA SER A 103 -6.60 -1.25 14.35
C SER A 103 -7.93 -2.00 14.36
N ALA A 104 -8.73 -1.90 13.29
CA ALA A 104 -10.01 -2.59 13.19
C ALA A 104 -9.85 -4.11 13.31
N THR A 105 -10.85 -4.73 13.92
CA THR A 105 -10.95 -6.19 14.04
C THR A 105 -11.80 -6.78 12.90
N TYR A 106 -11.75 -8.10 12.74
CA TYR A 106 -12.65 -8.77 11.80
C TYR A 106 -14.14 -8.57 12.18
N ALA A 107 -14.44 -8.44 13.48
CA ALA A 107 -15.80 -8.14 13.93
C ALA A 107 -16.29 -6.77 13.42
N ASP A 108 -15.41 -5.76 13.38
CA ASP A 108 -15.74 -4.45 12.82
C ASP A 108 -15.99 -4.52 11.33
N VAL A 109 -15.18 -5.30 10.60
CA VAL A 109 -15.38 -5.57 9.16
C VAL A 109 -16.72 -6.25 8.93
N ALA A 110 -17.05 -7.31 9.69
CA ALA A 110 -18.32 -8.02 9.56
C ALA A 110 -19.52 -7.13 9.91
N ALA A 111 -19.39 -6.30 10.94
CA ALA A 111 -20.44 -5.35 11.36
C ALA A 111 -20.69 -4.22 10.35
N SER A 112 -19.74 -3.96 9.45
CA SER A 112 -19.91 -2.95 8.38
C SER A 112 -21.00 -3.31 7.38
N GLY A 113 -21.33 -4.59 7.24
CA GLY A 113 -22.25 -5.10 6.22
C GLY A 113 -21.63 -5.17 4.81
N ALA A 114 -20.38 -4.78 4.64
CA ALA A 114 -19.70 -4.76 3.35
C ALA A 114 -19.51 -6.18 2.78
N ALA A 115 -19.74 -6.33 1.49
CA ALA A 115 -19.60 -7.62 0.80
C ALA A 115 -18.14 -7.97 0.47
N ARG A 116 -17.23 -7.00 0.51
CA ARG A 116 -15.81 -7.15 0.15
C ARG A 116 -14.91 -6.19 0.91
N VAL A 117 -13.62 -6.51 0.95
CA VAL A 117 -12.60 -5.74 1.67
C VAL A 117 -11.55 -5.21 0.71
N LEU A 118 -11.05 -4.01 0.97
CA LEU A 118 -9.88 -3.45 0.33
C LEU A 118 -8.84 -3.12 1.40
N LEU A 119 -7.63 -3.65 1.27
CA LEU A 119 -6.49 -3.24 2.08
C LEU A 119 -5.69 -2.18 1.31
N SER A 120 -5.60 -0.97 1.84
CA SER A 120 -4.90 0.12 1.17
C SER A 120 -3.38 -0.09 1.13
N GLY A 121 -2.69 0.74 0.35
CA GLY A 121 -1.26 0.95 0.50
C GLY A 121 -0.91 1.51 1.88
N GLY A 122 0.38 1.53 2.22
CA GLY A 122 0.84 2.06 3.50
C GLY A 122 2.35 1.96 3.66
N PRO A 123 2.90 2.56 4.74
CA PRO A 123 4.32 2.60 5.00
C PRO A 123 4.83 1.37 5.75
N GLY A 124 6.14 1.14 5.67
CA GLY A 124 6.87 0.22 6.53
C GLY A 124 7.22 -1.12 5.89
N ASN A 125 7.85 -1.97 6.69
CA ASN A 125 8.21 -3.34 6.29
C ASN A 125 7.00 -4.26 6.52
N PRO A 126 6.49 -4.96 5.50
CA PRO A 126 5.33 -5.85 5.65
C PRO A 126 5.55 -6.99 6.67
N ALA A 127 6.79 -7.33 7.00
CA ALA A 127 7.09 -8.34 8.01
C ALA A 127 6.74 -7.87 9.43
N ASP A 128 6.75 -6.57 9.67
CA ASP A 128 6.53 -5.94 10.98
C ASP A 128 5.09 -5.41 11.15
N ALA A 129 4.23 -5.56 10.11
CA ALA A 129 2.82 -5.15 10.12
C ALA A 129 1.93 -6.23 10.79
N THR A 130 2.18 -6.50 12.08
CA THR A 130 1.61 -7.68 12.76
C THR A 130 0.11 -7.57 12.97
N THR A 131 -0.39 -6.38 13.29
CA THR A 131 -1.83 -6.11 13.49
C THR A 131 -2.60 -6.31 12.18
N ALA A 132 -2.18 -5.68 11.10
CA ALA A 132 -2.81 -5.81 9.80
C ALA A 132 -2.71 -7.25 9.23
N LEU A 133 -1.60 -7.95 9.50
CA LEU A 133 -1.44 -9.36 9.12
C LEU A 133 -2.42 -10.26 9.88
N GLY A 134 -2.67 -9.99 11.18
CA GLY A 134 -3.68 -10.70 11.98
C GLY A 134 -5.07 -10.59 11.35
N LEU A 135 -5.52 -9.37 11.07
CA LEU A 135 -6.81 -9.10 10.43
C LEU A 135 -6.90 -9.74 9.02
N ALA A 136 -5.85 -9.63 8.21
CA ALA A 136 -5.82 -10.21 6.87
C ALA A 136 -6.00 -11.74 6.90
N ARG A 137 -5.40 -12.43 7.88
CA ARG A 137 -5.58 -13.88 8.07
C ARG A 137 -7.03 -14.25 8.39
N GLU A 138 -7.71 -13.46 9.22
CA GLU A 138 -9.12 -13.67 9.54
C GLU A 138 -10.00 -13.45 8.31
N ILE A 139 -9.78 -12.37 7.54
CA ILE A 139 -10.49 -12.09 6.27
C ILE A 139 -10.32 -13.23 5.28
N VAL A 140 -9.08 -13.70 5.06
CA VAL A 140 -8.77 -14.83 4.17
C VAL A 140 -9.43 -16.13 4.64
N SER A 141 -9.43 -16.41 5.96
CA SER A 141 -10.06 -17.60 6.55
C SER A 141 -11.57 -17.55 6.41
N ALA A 142 -12.18 -16.41 6.56
CA ALA A 142 -13.61 -16.19 6.36
C ALA A 142 -14.02 -16.22 4.88
N ARG A 143 -13.07 -16.37 3.94
CA ARG A 143 -13.29 -16.35 2.49
C ARG A 143 -13.99 -15.08 2.00
N MET A 144 -13.77 -13.96 2.68
CA MET A 144 -14.32 -12.68 2.26
C MET A 144 -13.54 -12.17 1.03
N PRO A 145 -14.20 -11.72 -0.05
CA PRO A 145 -13.52 -11.15 -1.20
C PRO A 145 -12.63 -9.97 -0.79
N VAL A 146 -11.35 -10.05 -1.13
CA VAL A 146 -10.38 -9.02 -0.70
C VAL A 146 -9.37 -8.71 -1.79
N LEU A 147 -9.12 -7.40 -1.95
CA LEU A 147 -8.07 -6.86 -2.80
C LEU A 147 -7.10 -6.02 -1.96
N GLY A 148 -5.81 -6.16 -2.18
CA GLY A 148 -4.79 -5.36 -1.50
C GLY A 148 -3.94 -4.57 -2.49
N PHE A 149 -3.60 -3.32 -2.13
CA PHE A 149 -2.67 -2.48 -2.88
C PHE A 149 -1.37 -2.25 -2.12
N GLY A 150 -0.24 -2.18 -2.81
CA GLY A 150 1.05 -1.87 -2.21
C GLY A 150 1.34 -2.72 -0.97
N LEU A 151 1.33 -2.10 0.23
CA LEU A 151 1.47 -2.81 1.50
C LEU A 151 0.34 -3.83 1.72
N GLY A 152 -0.90 -3.51 1.35
CA GLY A 152 -2.04 -4.43 1.45
C GLY A 152 -1.84 -5.69 0.60
N HIS A 153 -1.29 -5.56 -0.62
CA HIS A 153 -0.88 -6.70 -1.45
C HIS A 153 0.13 -7.60 -0.72
N GLN A 154 1.17 -7.00 -0.13
CA GLN A 154 2.22 -7.73 0.59
C GLN A 154 1.68 -8.43 1.84
N ILE A 155 0.78 -7.77 2.59
CA ILE A 155 0.13 -8.34 3.77
C ILE A 155 -0.77 -9.52 3.39
N LEU A 156 -1.54 -9.42 2.30
CA LEU A 156 -2.37 -10.54 1.81
C LEU A 156 -1.51 -11.74 1.39
N ALA A 157 -0.42 -11.50 0.69
CA ALA A 157 0.52 -12.55 0.33
C ALA A 157 1.11 -13.23 1.59
N ARG A 158 1.48 -12.45 2.61
CA ARG A 158 1.94 -12.99 3.90
C ARG A 158 0.85 -13.74 4.66
N ALA A 159 -0.40 -13.30 4.59
CA ALA A 159 -1.54 -14.02 5.17
C ALA A 159 -1.77 -15.39 4.50
N LEU A 160 -1.40 -15.53 3.23
CA LEU A 160 -1.37 -16.79 2.49
C LEU A 160 -0.13 -17.64 2.78
N GLY A 161 0.87 -17.13 3.52
CA GLY A 161 2.07 -17.85 3.92
C GLY A 161 3.33 -17.54 3.09
N PHE A 162 3.28 -16.58 2.16
CA PHE A 162 4.42 -16.20 1.34
C PHE A 162 5.36 -15.23 2.08
N ALA A 163 6.64 -15.28 1.74
CA ALA A 163 7.65 -14.36 2.25
C ALA A 163 7.65 -13.04 1.47
N THR A 164 8.08 -11.97 2.15
CA THR A 164 8.39 -10.69 1.51
C THR A 164 9.86 -10.39 1.68
N GLU A 165 10.49 -9.87 0.63
CA GLU A 165 11.92 -9.60 0.56
C GLU A 165 12.18 -8.16 0.14
N PRO A 166 13.27 -7.54 0.63
CA PRO A 166 13.67 -6.22 0.16
C PRO A 166 14.11 -6.31 -1.30
N LEU A 167 13.63 -5.38 -2.13
CA LEU A 167 14.12 -5.21 -3.49
C LEU A 167 15.56 -4.68 -3.48
N LEU A 168 16.39 -5.15 -4.39
CA LEU A 168 17.74 -4.61 -4.61
C LEU A 168 17.68 -3.12 -4.98
N ARG A 169 16.65 -2.73 -5.71
CA ARG A 169 16.31 -1.35 -6.05
C ARG A 169 14.83 -1.15 -5.81
N ALA A 170 14.50 -0.27 -4.88
CA ALA A 170 13.12 0.09 -4.60
C ALA A 170 12.43 0.68 -5.85
N HIS A 171 11.16 0.35 -6.03
CA HIS A 171 10.33 0.90 -7.09
C HIS A 171 9.66 2.18 -6.59
N HIS A 172 10.13 3.33 -7.07
CA HIS A 172 9.57 4.64 -6.77
C HIS A 172 9.44 5.46 -8.05
N GLY A 173 8.22 5.86 -8.37
CA GLY A 173 7.93 6.70 -9.53
C GLY A 173 6.64 6.30 -10.24
N ALA A 174 6.25 7.13 -11.19
CA ALA A 174 5.01 7.00 -11.95
C ALA A 174 5.25 6.55 -13.41
N ASN A 175 6.33 5.81 -13.65
CA ASN A 175 6.77 5.42 -14.99
C ASN A 175 7.29 3.97 -15.04
N HIS A 176 6.70 3.07 -14.26
CA HIS A 176 7.08 1.67 -14.23
C HIS A 176 6.21 0.86 -15.19
N PRO A 177 6.81 0.19 -16.20
CA PRO A 177 6.07 -0.67 -17.10
C PRO A 177 5.77 -2.01 -16.41
N VAL A 178 4.50 -2.36 -16.34
CA VAL A 178 4.00 -3.61 -15.77
C VAL A 178 3.21 -4.36 -16.83
N GLN A 179 3.51 -5.63 -17.01
CA GLN A 179 2.83 -6.48 -17.98
C GLN A 179 1.81 -7.39 -17.32
N ALA A 180 0.57 -7.33 -17.80
CA ALA A 180 -0.46 -8.33 -17.52
C ALA A 180 -0.11 -9.64 -18.23
N ARG A 181 0.06 -10.75 -17.48
CA ARG A 181 0.56 -12.01 -18.04
C ARG A 181 -0.40 -12.70 -18.98
N GLU A 182 -1.70 -12.58 -18.73
CA GLU A 182 -2.73 -13.21 -19.55
C GLU A 182 -2.82 -12.59 -20.94
N SER A 183 -2.92 -11.26 -20.99
CA SER A 183 -3.13 -10.51 -22.25
C SER A 183 -1.82 -10.09 -22.93
N GLY A 184 -0.72 -10.02 -22.19
CA GLY A 184 0.53 -9.41 -22.63
C GLY A 184 0.47 -7.88 -22.69
N HIS A 185 -0.64 -7.26 -22.28
CA HIS A 185 -0.80 -5.81 -22.22
C HIS A 185 0.21 -5.20 -21.24
N VAL A 186 0.72 -4.02 -21.57
CA VAL A 186 1.66 -3.29 -20.72
C VAL A 186 1.02 -1.97 -20.32
N ASP A 187 0.86 -1.80 -19.00
CA ASP A 187 0.44 -0.55 -18.37
C ASP A 187 1.65 0.21 -17.81
N ILE A 188 1.62 1.52 -17.88
CA ILE A 188 2.55 2.36 -17.14
C ILE A 188 1.91 2.67 -15.79
N THR A 189 2.62 2.35 -14.71
CA THR A 189 2.06 2.33 -13.36
C THR A 189 2.87 3.15 -12.38
N SER A 190 2.23 3.53 -11.25
CA SER A 190 2.86 4.24 -10.13
C SER A 190 3.25 3.28 -9.03
N HIS A 191 4.45 3.43 -8.50
CA HIS A 191 5.04 2.58 -7.47
C HIS A 191 5.65 3.39 -6.34
N THR A 192 5.54 2.87 -5.11
CA THR A 192 6.14 3.45 -3.90
C THR A 192 6.56 2.35 -2.92
N HIS A 193 7.19 1.26 -3.41
CA HIS A 193 7.52 0.12 -2.55
C HIS A 193 9.00 -0.26 -2.60
N SER A 194 9.49 -0.78 -1.48
CA SER A 194 10.86 -1.26 -1.29
C SER A 194 10.94 -2.78 -1.07
N TYR A 195 9.79 -3.45 -1.05
CA TYR A 195 9.68 -4.90 -0.85
C TYR A 195 8.90 -5.52 -1.99
N THR A 196 9.20 -6.79 -2.28
CA THR A 196 8.45 -7.65 -3.19
C THR A 196 8.01 -8.92 -2.47
N VAL A 197 7.13 -9.70 -3.11
CA VAL A 197 6.70 -11.00 -2.59
C VAL A 197 7.40 -12.10 -3.37
N ASP A 198 7.98 -13.06 -2.66
CA ASP A 198 8.48 -14.30 -3.25
C ASP A 198 7.37 -15.35 -3.25
N PHE A 199 6.81 -15.59 -4.41
CA PHE A 199 5.81 -16.66 -4.58
C PHE A 199 6.43 -18.03 -4.89
N ALA A 200 7.75 -18.13 -5.08
CA ALA A 200 8.55 -19.37 -5.29
C ALA A 200 7.94 -20.35 -6.31
N GLY A 201 7.18 -19.86 -7.28
CA GLY A 201 6.49 -20.69 -8.26
C GLY A 201 5.35 -21.56 -7.66
N SER A 202 4.80 -21.17 -6.52
CA SER A 202 3.72 -21.89 -5.84
C SER A 202 2.51 -22.11 -6.75
N PRO A 203 1.93 -23.32 -6.77
CA PRO A 203 0.69 -23.59 -7.50
C PRO A 203 -0.56 -22.93 -6.88
N ASP A 204 -0.47 -22.43 -5.64
CA ASP A 204 -1.60 -21.87 -4.89
C ASP A 204 -1.95 -20.45 -5.33
N VAL A 205 -1.09 -19.82 -6.11
CA VAL A 205 -1.31 -18.47 -6.65
C VAL A 205 -1.02 -18.43 -8.14
N GLU A 206 -1.64 -17.48 -8.79
CA GLU A 206 -1.35 -17.09 -10.17
C GLU A 206 -0.79 -15.68 -10.17
N ILE A 207 0.39 -15.49 -10.74
CA ILE A 207 0.97 -14.17 -10.95
C ILE A 207 0.28 -13.53 -12.14
N THR A 208 -0.45 -12.47 -11.89
CA THR A 208 -1.23 -11.76 -12.91
C THR A 208 -0.44 -10.66 -13.62
N HIS A 209 0.47 -10.02 -12.88
CA HIS A 209 1.25 -8.88 -13.37
C HIS A 209 2.72 -9.01 -12.98
N VAL A 210 3.62 -8.56 -13.86
CA VAL A 210 5.07 -8.58 -13.62
C VAL A 210 5.70 -7.26 -14.06
N SER A 211 6.70 -6.80 -13.30
CA SER A 211 7.53 -5.67 -13.66
C SER A 211 8.40 -6.01 -14.87
N LEU A 212 8.43 -5.17 -15.90
CA LEU A 212 9.34 -5.32 -17.03
C LEU A 212 10.76 -4.82 -16.72
N ASN A 213 10.97 -4.15 -15.57
CA ASN A 213 12.27 -3.67 -15.16
C ASN A 213 13.16 -4.77 -14.56
N ASP A 214 12.57 -5.67 -13.77
CA ASP A 214 13.32 -6.67 -13.00
C ASP A 214 12.62 -8.04 -12.86
N GLY A 215 11.40 -8.17 -13.40
CA GLY A 215 10.63 -9.42 -13.35
C GLY A 215 9.93 -9.69 -12.02
N SER A 216 9.96 -8.75 -11.06
CA SER A 216 9.24 -8.90 -9.80
C SER A 216 7.73 -9.06 -10.02
N ALA A 217 7.08 -9.79 -9.10
CA ALA A 217 5.63 -9.98 -9.13
C ALA A 217 4.92 -8.70 -8.70
N GLU A 218 4.10 -8.18 -9.59
CA GLU A 218 3.37 -6.92 -9.38
C GLU A 218 1.85 -7.14 -9.21
N GLY A 219 1.38 -8.37 -9.34
CA GLY A 219 0.01 -8.74 -9.05
C GLY A 219 -0.17 -10.24 -8.93
N PHE A 220 -1.13 -10.66 -8.11
CA PHE A 220 -1.50 -12.06 -7.97
C PHE A 220 -2.99 -12.25 -7.68
N VAL A 221 -3.47 -13.46 -7.97
CA VAL A 221 -4.73 -14.01 -7.45
C VAL A 221 -4.47 -15.34 -6.77
N ALA A 222 -5.14 -15.58 -5.65
CA ALA A 222 -5.03 -16.86 -4.94
C ALA A 222 -5.99 -17.88 -5.53
N ARG A 223 -5.49 -19.07 -5.90
CA ARG A 223 -6.33 -20.14 -6.46
C ARG A 223 -7.29 -20.68 -5.41
N GLY A 224 -8.57 -20.73 -5.75
CA GLY A 224 -9.62 -21.24 -4.88
C GLY A 224 -9.96 -20.37 -3.67
N LYS A 225 -9.45 -19.14 -3.59
CA LYS A 225 -9.79 -18.15 -2.57
C LYS A 225 -10.07 -16.79 -3.25
N PRO A 226 -11.04 -16.01 -2.75
CA PRO A 226 -11.35 -14.69 -3.32
C PRO A 226 -10.37 -13.61 -2.85
N VAL A 227 -9.08 -13.83 -3.10
CA VAL A 227 -7.97 -12.96 -2.64
C VAL A 227 -7.14 -12.56 -3.84
N ALA A 228 -6.95 -11.26 -4.01
CA ALA A 228 -6.12 -10.67 -5.05
C ALA A 228 -5.24 -9.55 -4.48
N GLY A 229 -4.17 -9.24 -5.16
CA GLY A 229 -3.30 -8.13 -4.79
C GLY A 229 -2.60 -7.51 -5.98
N LEU A 230 -2.44 -6.18 -5.95
CA LEU A 230 -1.68 -5.38 -6.90
C LEU A 230 -0.61 -4.61 -6.13
N GLN A 231 0.64 -4.72 -6.54
CA GLN A 231 1.75 -4.07 -5.86
C GLN A 231 1.82 -2.57 -6.20
N PHE A 232 1.39 -2.19 -7.39
CA PHE A 232 1.31 -0.81 -7.84
C PHE A 232 0.01 -0.13 -7.38
N HIS A 233 -0.09 1.17 -7.66
CA HIS A 233 -1.20 2.04 -7.27
C HIS A 233 -2.12 2.32 -8.47
N PRO A 234 -3.24 1.57 -8.63
CA PRO A 234 -4.20 1.79 -9.72
C PRO A 234 -5.20 2.91 -9.44
N GLU A 235 -5.14 3.56 -8.29
CA GLU A 235 -5.99 4.67 -7.92
C GLU A 235 -5.65 5.93 -8.70
N LEU A 236 -6.63 6.85 -8.81
CA LEU A 236 -6.43 8.16 -9.40
C LEU A 236 -5.42 8.97 -8.58
N GLY A 237 -4.38 9.49 -9.23
CA GLY A 237 -3.34 10.28 -8.58
C GLY A 237 -2.48 11.03 -9.58
N ALA A 238 -1.30 11.46 -9.16
CA ALA A 238 -0.33 12.15 -10.00
C ALA A 238 0.38 11.24 -11.02
N GLY A 239 -0.07 10.00 -11.16
CA GLY A 239 0.48 8.99 -12.06
C GLY A 239 -0.38 8.73 -13.30
N PRO A 240 0.04 7.76 -14.13
CA PRO A 240 -0.72 7.32 -15.29
C PRO A 240 -2.05 6.65 -14.87
N SER A 241 -3.01 6.71 -15.77
CA SER A 241 -4.36 6.16 -15.56
C SER A 241 -4.58 4.77 -16.17
N ASP A 242 -3.53 4.19 -16.75
CA ASP A 242 -3.63 2.96 -17.54
C ASP A 242 -4.27 1.80 -16.74
N ALA A 243 -3.91 1.65 -15.47
CA ALA A 243 -4.37 0.57 -14.60
C ALA A 243 -5.66 0.87 -13.80
N HIS A 244 -6.31 2.03 -13.98
CA HIS A 244 -7.53 2.40 -13.22
C HIS A 244 -8.65 1.37 -13.37
N HIS A 245 -8.77 0.74 -14.55
CA HIS A 245 -9.78 -0.26 -14.85
C HIS A 245 -9.77 -1.47 -13.90
N LEU A 246 -8.60 -1.79 -13.29
CA LEU A 246 -8.45 -2.90 -12.36
C LEU A 246 -9.16 -2.63 -11.02
N LEU A 247 -9.07 -1.40 -10.52
CA LEU A 247 -9.79 -0.98 -9.32
C LEU A 247 -11.28 -0.83 -9.62
N ASP A 248 -11.63 -0.22 -10.74
CA ASP A 248 -13.02 -0.05 -11.17
C ASP A 248 -13.77 -1.39 -11.26
N SER A 249 -13.13 -2.43 -11.81
CA SER A 249 -13.71 -3.77 -11.87
C SER A 249 -14.01 -4.31 -10.48
N PHE A 250 -13.06 -4.22 -9.55
CA PHE A 250 -13.27 -4.68 -8.17
C PHE A 250 -14.41 -3.92 -7.45
N LEU A 251 -14.54 -2.63 -7.70
CA LEU A 251 -15.56 -1.79 -7.05
C LEU A 251 -16.96 -1.99 -7.66
N LYS A 252 -17.07 -2.20 -8.98
CA LYS A 252 -18.37 -2.34 -9.68
C LYS A 252 -19.03 -3.69 -9.47
N ASP A 253 -18.25 -4.74 -9.23
CA ASP A 253 -18.77 -6.07 -8.94
C ASP A 253 -19.29 -6.19 -7.48
N ALA A 254 -19.33 -5.08 -6.73
CA ALA A 254 -19.71 -5.03 -5.32
C ALA A 254 -21.23 -4.88 -5.10
#